data_a4ea42a857e90a71282f230c96ec4007
#
_entry.id   a4ea42a857e90a71282f230c96ec4007
#
_cell.length_a   1.000
_cell.length_b   1.000
_cell.length_c   1.000
_cell.angle_alpha   90.00
_cell.angle_beta   90.00
_cell.angle_gamma   90.00
#
_symmetry.space_group_name_H-M   'P 1'
#
loop_
_entity.id
_entity.type
_entity.pdbx_description
1 polymer ?
#
loop_
_entity_poly.entity_id
_entity_poly.type
_entity_poly.pdbx_seq_one_letter_code
_entity_poly.pdbx_strand_id
1 'polypeptide(L)'
;MKTELINGAYAIAKERYAEFGIDTEKVIWQLQDFHLSMHCWQADDVKGFEVQAGALSGGIQATGNYPGAARNIDELRADILKAKSLIPGTHRLNLHEIYGDFKGKVVDRDEVTPEYFQSWIEWGKENKTMLDFNSTSFSHPKSGNLSLANPDKGIRDFWVEHTKRCREIADVIGKAQGDPCIMNVWVHDGCKDVSVNHFLYRTLLKESLDRIFAEKKDHMKDCIEGKVFGIGLESFTVGSHDFYTAYAAKNGKIPTIDTGHYHPTESPADKVSALLCFVPELMLHVSRPIRWDSDHVTIMDDNTVELFSEIVRAGALDRVHYGLDYFDGAMNRVGAYVTGSRAAQKAMLRALLEPVAMISKYEMEDRHFEVLALEEECKALPWNAVYDEFCLRNDVPVGSDFIAEVQQYEKDVTSKR
;
A
#
# COMPACT_ATOMS: atom_id res chain seq x y z
N MET A 1 -33.02 1.43 16.63
CA MET A 1 -32.47 2.49 17.50
C MET A 1 -31.09 2.97 17.04
N LYS A 2 -30.07 2.08 16.92
CA LYS A 2 -28.74 2.52 16.46
C LYS A 2 -28.77 3.07 15.01
N THR A 3 -29.44 2.40 14.08
CA THR A 3 -29.61 2.83 12.69
C THR A 3 -30.31 4.19 12.58
N GLU A 4 -31.35 4.43 13.33
CA GLU A 4 -32.08 5.71 13.36
C GLU A 4 -31.21 6.86 13.87
N LEU A 5 -30.33 6.60 14.84
CA LEU A 5 -29.38 7.59 15.34
C LEU A 5 -28.33 7.94 14.31
N ILE A 6 -27.82 6.93 13.56
CA ILE A 6 -26.85 7.14 12.45
C ILE A 6 -27.48 7.97 11.36
N ASN A 7 -28.68 7.58 10.90
CA ASN A 7 -29.39 8.31 9.84
C ASN A 7 -29.69 9.75 10.27
N GLY A 8 -30.07 9.99 11.54
CA GLY A 8 -30.27 11.32 12.09
C GLY A 8 -28.98 12.16 12.11
N ALA A 9 -27.87 11.57 12.56
CA ALA A 9 -26.57 12.23 12.56
C ALA A 9 -26.10 12.55 11.12
N TYR A 10 -26.28 11.62 10.20
CA TYR A 10 -25.96 11.83 8.79
C TYR A 10 -26.81 12.96 8.16
N ALA A 11 -28.10 13.04 8.47
CA ALA A 11 -28.96 14.13 7.98
C ALA A 11 -28.41 15.50 8.40
N ILE A 12 -28.00 15.64 9.68
CA ILE A 12 -27.36 16.87 10.18
C ILE A 12 -26.03 17.13 9.47
N ALA A 13 -25.19 16.09 9.28
CA ALA A 13 -23.94 16.24 8.57
C ALA A 13 -24.15 16.74 7.14
N LYS A 14 -25.13 16.18 6.43
CA LYS A 14 -25.49 16.57 5.07
C LYS A 14 -25.84 18.06 4.98
N GLU A 15 -26.65 18.58 5.89
CA GLU A 15 -27.00 20.01 5.95
C GLU A 15 -25.76 20.88 6.21
N ARG A 16 -24.92 20.48 7.21
CA ARG A 16 -23.71 21.22 7.55
C ARG A 16 -22.70 21.29 6.39
N TYR A 17 -22.48 20.20 5.67
CA TYR A 17 -21.59 20.18 4.50
C TYR A 17 -22.17 20.94 3.30
N ALA A 18 -23.49 20.96 3.13
CA ALA A 18 -24.15 21.72 2.08
C ALA A 18 -23.91 23.24 2.23
N GLU A 19 -23.73 23.77 3.45
CA GLU A 19 -23.35 25.18 3.69
C GLU A 19 -21.99 25.54 3.03
N PHE A 20 -21.11 24.56 2.86
CA PHE A 20 -19.81 24.69 2.18
C PHE A 20 -19.84 24.26 0.71
N GLY A 21 -21.03 23.97 0.17
CA GLY A 21 -21.21 23.52 -1.21
C GLY A 21 -20.81 22.06 -1.46
N ILE A 22 -20.70 21.25 -0.40
CA ILE A 22 -20.29 19.83 -0.48
C ILE A 22 -21.55 18.95 -0.48
N ASP A 23 -21.64 18.07 -1.49
CA ASP A 23 -22.62 17.01 -1.58
C ASP A 23 -22.08 15.71 -0.98
N THR A 24 -22.53 15.37 0.23
CA THR A 24 -22.08 14.16 0.95
C THR A 24 -22.51 12.87 0.26
N GLU A 25 -23.57 12.86 -0.55
CA GLU A 25 -23.96 11.69 -1.34
C GLU A 25 -22.93 11.41 -2.44
N LYS A 26 -22.49 12.45 -3.14
CA LYS A 26 -21.41 12.35 -4.11
C LYS A 26 -20.11 11.88 -3.46
N VAL A 27 -19.80 12.40 -2.27
CA VAL A 27 -18.59 12.01 -1.52
C VAL A 27 -18.64 10.53 -1.10
N ILE A 28 -19.77 10.03 -0.60
CA ILE A 28 -19.96 8.61 -0.29
C ILE A 28 -19.79 7.75 -1.54
N TRP A 29 -20.30 8.20 -2.69
CA TRP A 29 -20.13 7.49 -3.95
C TRP A 29 -18.64 7.46 -4.39
N GLN A 30 -17.91 8.57 -4.25
CA GLN A 30 -16.46 8.61 -4.52
C GLN A 30 -15.68 7.71 -3.56
N LEU A 31 -16.07 7.67 -2.28
CA LEU A 31 -15.46 6.79 -1.30
C LEU A 31 -15.74 5.31 -1.58
N GLN A 32 -16.89 4.98 -2.18
CA GLN A 32 -17.20 3.61 -2.62
C GLN A 32 -16.28 3.16 -3.75
N ASP A 33 -15.80 4.09 -4.58
CA ASP A 33 -14.85 3.85 -5.68
C ASP A 33 -13.37 3.93 -5.23
N PHE A 34 -13.14 4.17 -3.95
CA PHE A 34 -11.81 4.17 -3.34
C PHE A 34 -11.39 2.75 -2.95
N HIS A 35 -10.62 2.10 -3.82
CA HIS A 35 -10.18 0.72 -3.66
C HIS A 35 -8.78 0.64 -3.07
N LEU A 36 -8.67 0.25 -1.80
CA LEU A 36 -7.38 -0.04 -1.18
C LEU A 36 -6.84 -1.38 -1.66
N SER A 37 -5.58 -1.43 -2.05
CA SER A 37 -4.82 -2.65 -2.25
C SER A 37 -4.26 -3.10 -0.89
N MET A 38 -4.96 -4.02 -0.24
CA MET A 38 -4.59 -4.57 1.06
C MET A 38 -3.41 -5.53 0.87
N HIS A 39 -2.38 -5.36 1.66
CA HIS A 39 -1.18 -6.18 1.61
C HIS A 39 -1.35 -7.51 2.36
N CYS A 40 -0.98 -8.64 1.76
CA CYS A 40 -1.20 -9.96 2.38
C CYS A 40 -0.25 -10.25 3.57
N TRP A 41 0.91 -9.60 3.62
CA TRP A 41 2.01 -9.90 4.55
C TRP A 41 1.80 -9.44 6.00
N GLN A 42 0.77 -8.67 6.31
CA GLN A 42 0.36 -8.39 7.70
C GLN A 42 -0.16 -9.65 8.41
N ALA A 43 -0.71 -10.64 7.69
CA ALA A 43 -1.33 -11.81 8.32
C ALA A 43 -0.32 -12.81 8.89
N ASP A 44 0.92 -12.85 8.37
CA ASP A 44 1.93 -13.85 8.67
C ASP A 44 3.32 -13.31 9.03
N ASP A 45 3.46 -12.00 9.23
CA ASP A 45 4.73 -11.33 9.53
C ASP A 45 5.77 -11.46 8.39
N VAL A 46 5.33 -11.30 7.14
CA VAL A 46 6.18 -11.31 5.93
C VAL A 46 6.94 -12.62 5.72
N LYS A 47 6.42 -13.76 6.16
CA LYS A 47 7.10 -15.05 6.02
C LYS A 47 6.92 -15.71 4.65
N GLY A 48 5.69 -15.59 4.11
CA GLY A 48 5.35 -16.30 2.87
C GLY A 48 5.24 -17.81 3.02
N PHE A 49 5.08 -18.50 1.89
CA PHE A 49 4.87 -19.95 1.87
C PHE A 49 5.91 -20.71 1.03
N GLU A 50 6.96 -20.03 0.57
CA GLU A 50 8.07 -20.71 -0.10
C GLU A 50 8.87 -21.57 0.90
N VAL A 51 9.36 -22.71 0.43
CA VAL A 51 10.24 -23.57 1.23
C VAL A 51 11.65 -23.06 1.09
N GLN A 52 12.10 -22.27 2.06
CA GLN A 52 13.47 -21.73 2.06
C GLN A 52 14.38 -22.44 3.05
N ALA A 53 15.65 -22.58 2.64
CA ALA A 53 16.77 -22.89 3.52
C ALA A 53 17.60 -21.60 3.73
N GLY A 54 17.30 -20.80 4.76
CA GLY A 54 18.11 -19.63 5.05
C GLY A 54 17.55 -18.70 6.14
N ALA A 55 18.44 -17.89 6.73
CA ALA A 55 18.07 -16.87 7.70
C ALA A 55 17.50 -15.63 7.00
N LEU A 56 16.59 -14.91 7.66
CA LEU A 56 16.07 -13.62 7.21
C LEU A 56 17.22 -12.62 6.98
N SER A 57 17.25 -12.01 5.80
CA SER A 57 18.24 -10.98 5.44
C SER A 57 17.61 -9.96 4.49
N GLY A 58 18.24 -8.81 4.32
CA GLY A 58 17.85 -7.87 3.27
C GLY A 58 16.85 -6.79 3.66
N GLY A 59 16.96 -6.21 4.86
CA GLY A 59 16.32 -4.92 5.18
C GLY A 59 14.88 -4.98 5.65
N ILE A 60 14.26 -6.14 5.74
CA ILE A 60 12.90 -6.32 6.29
C ILE A 60 12.96 -7.13 7.58
N GLN A 61 12.27 -6.64 8.60
CA GLN A 61 12.18 -7.30 9.88
C GLN A 61 10.83 -7.00 10.55
N ALA A 62 9.91 -7.97 10.52
CA ALA A 62 8.68 -7.87 11.32
C ALA A 62 9.03 -8.00 12.81
N THR A 63 8.48 -7.12 13.65
CA THR A 63 8.70 -7.10 15.09
C THR A 63 7.44 -7.45 15.84
N GLY A 64 7.59 -8.19 16.94
CA GLY A 64 6.50 -8.66 17.76
C GLY A 64 6.32 -10.18 17.71
N ASN A 65 5.53 -10.68 18.64
CA ASN A 65 5.27 -12.12 18.80
C ASN A 65 3.80 -12.36 19.19
N TYR A 66 2.89 -11.51 18.72
CA TYR A 66 1.47 -11.71 18.97
C TYR A 66 1.03 -13.07 18.36
N PRO A 67 0.30 -13.91 19.10
CA PRO A 67 -0.07 -15.24 18.63
C PRO A 67 -1.03 -15.20 17.44
N GLY A 68 -1.15 -16.32 16.73
CA GLY A 68 -2.16 -16.52 15.69
C GLY A 68 -1.78 -16.01 14.29
N ALA A 69 -0.47 -15.84 13.99
CA ALA A 69 -0.01 -15.60 12.62
C ALA A 69 -0.46 -16.73 11.69
N ALA A 70 -0.83 -16.40 10.45
CA ALA A 70 -1.18 -17.39 9.44
C ALA A 70 0.01 -18.29 9.10
N ARG A 71 -0.19 -19.61 9.05
CA ARG A 71 0.84 -20.61 8.85
C ARG A 71 0.84 -21.21 7.44
N ASN A 72 -0.23 -20.95 6.71
CA ASN A 72 -0.45 -21.46 5.36
C ASN A 72 -1.43 -20.54 4.59
N ILE A 73 -1.57 -20.81 3.30
CA ILE A 73 -2.37 -20.01 2.38
C ILE A 73 -3.86 -19.96 2.77
N ASP A 74 -4.43 -21.04 3.31
CA ASP A 74 -5.84 -21.11 3.67
C ASP A 74 -6.13 -20.26 4.91
N GLU A 75 -5.26 -20.32 5.92
CA GLU A 75 -5.36 -19.46 7.11
C GLU A 75 -5.22 -17.98 6.75
N LEU A 76 -4.29 -17.65 5.86
CA LEU A 76 -4.08 -16.28 5.39
C LEU A 76 -5.31 -15.77 4.63
N ARG A 77 -5.86 -16.57 3.71
CA ARG A 77 -7.09 -16.24 2.98
C ARG A 77 -8.28 -16.03 3.91
N ALA A 78 -8.42 -16.87 4.93
CA ALA A 78 -9.49 -16.73 5.93
C ALA A 78 -9.37 -15.42 6.73
N ASP A 79 -8.16 -15.03 7.15
CA ASP A 79 -7.90 -13.79 7.87
C ASP A 79 -8.22 -12.57 7.00
N ILE A 80 -7.81 -12.59 5.73
CA ILE A 80 -8.12 -11.53 4.77
C ILE A 80 -9.63 -11.39 4.56
N LEU A 81 -10.35 -12.49 4.38
CA LEU A 81 -11.82 -12.46 4.23
C LEU A 81 -12.51 -11.92 5.48
N LYS A 82 -12.03 -12.32 6.68
CA LYS A 82 -12.55 -11.76 7.93
C LYS A 82 -12.29 -10.25 8.01
N ALA A 83 -11.08 -9.80 7.70
CA ALA A 83 -10.78 -8.37 7.67
C ALA A 83 -11.67 -7.61 6.68
N LYS A 84 -11.79 -8.10 5.44
CA LYS A 84 -12.64 -7.50 4.40
C LYS A 84 -14.11 -7.42 4.81
N SER A 85 -14.63 -8.40 5.55
CA SER A 85 -16.01 -8.36 6.06
C SER A 85 -16.27 -7.25 7.09
N LEU A 86 -15.22 -6.60 7.57
CA LEU A 86 -15.28 -5.54 8.58
C LEU A 86 -14.85 -4.17 8.04
N ILE A 87 -14.51 -4.07 6.75
CA ILE A 87 -14.07 -2.85 6.07
C ILE A 87 -15.09 -2.50 4.99
N PRO A 88 -15.69 -1.28 4.99
CA PRO A 88 -16.69 -0.92 4.00
C PRO A 88 -16.07 -0.75 2.62
N GLY A 89 -16.83 -1.05 1.56
CA GLY A 89 -16.40 -0.95 0.16
C GLY A 89 -15.76 -2.24 -0.38
N THR A 90 -15.19 -2.14 -1.58
CA THR A 90 -14.50 -3.24 -2.27
C THR A 90 -13.01 -2.93 -2.35
N HIS A 91 -12.17 -3.92 -2.07
CA HIS A 91 -10.74 -3.75 -1.93
C HIS A 91 -9.97 -4.81 -2.74
N ARG A 92 -8.79 -4.43 -3.20
CA ARG A 92 -7.81 -5.28 -3.87
C ARG A 92 -6.96 -6.02 -2.83
N LEU A 93 -6.18 -6.98 -3.27
CA LEU A 93 -5.20 -7.69 -2.42
C LEU A 93 -3.84 -7.64 -3.11
N ASN A 94 -2.84 -7.16 -2.40
CA ASN A 94 -1.46 -7.12 -2.86
C ASN A 94 -0.69 -8.35 -2.38
N LEU A 95 -0.07 -9.07 -3.31
CA LEU A 95 0.72 -10.26 -3.05
C LEU A 95 2.21 -9.99 -3.27
N HIS A 96 3.06 -10.68 -2.53
CA HIS A 96 4.47 -10.88 -2.90
C HIS A 96 4.67 -12.24 -3.56
N GLU A 97 5.76 -12.38 -4.30
CA GLU A 97 6.09 -13.65 -4.95
C GLU A 97 6.15 -14.82 -3.95
N ILE A 98 6.67 -14.61 -2.72
CA ILE A 98 6.78 -15.63 -1.67
C ILE A 98 5.43 -16.23 -1.20
N TYR A 99 4.30 -15.65 -1.62
CA TYR A 99 2.95 -16.13 -1.30
C TYR A 99 2.36 -17.07 -2.35
N GLY A 100 3.19 -17.56 -3.29
CA GLY A 100 2.78 -18.57 -4.24
C GLY A 100 2.24 -19.85 -3.58
N ASP A 101 1.31 -20.53 -4.23
CA ASP A 101 0.81 -21.84 -3.82
C ASP A 101 1.79 -22.94 -4.31
N PHE A 102 2.91 -23.06 -3.64
CA PHE A 102 3.99 -23.97 -4.02
C PHE A 102 3.67 -25.45 -3.71
N LYS A 103 2.65 -25.75 -2.91
CA LYS A 103 2.24 -27.11 -2.52
C LYS A 103 3.40 -27.95 -1.96
N GLY A 104 4.27 -27.31 -1.20
CA GLY A 104 5.46 -27.93 -0.60
C GLY A 104 6.62 -28.19 -1.56
N LYS A 105 6.55 -27.73 -2.81
CA LYS A 105 7.66 -27.83 -3.75
C LYS A 105 8.72 -26.77 -3.42
N VAL A 106 9.97 -27.15 -3.58
CA VAL A 106 11.12 -26.21 -3.55
C VAL A 106 11.27 -25.65 -4.96
N VAL A 107 11.08 -24.34 -5.10
CA VAL A 107 11.21 -23.61 -6.37
C VAL A 107 12.06 -22.39 -6.07
N ASP A 108 13.15 -22.19 -6.81
CA ASP A 108 13.96 -20.96 -6.64
C ASP A 108 13.24 -19.78 -7.30
N ARG A 109 13.48 -18.56 -6.83
CA ARG A 109 12.71 -17.37 -7.20
C ARG A 109 12.82 -16.99 -8.69
N ASP A 110 13.89 -17.36 -9.39
CA ASP A 110 14.05 -17.18 -10.83
C ASP A 110 13.34 -18.26 -11.67
N GLU A 111 12.75 -19.27 -11.02
CA GLU A 111 12.00 -20.35 -11.66
C GLU A 111 10.48 -20.28 -11.42
N VAL A 112 10.00 -19.31 -10.60
CA VAL A 112 8.59 -19.18 -10.28
C VAL A 112 7.78 -18.82 -11.53
N THR A 113 6.62 -19.48 -11.71
CA THR A 113 5.74 -19.29 -12.88
C THR A 113 4.32 -18.91 -12.45
N PRO A 114 3.48 -18.37 -13.36
CA PRO A 114 2.09 -18.05 -13.06
C PRO A 114 1.25 -19.22 -12.52
N GLU A 115 1.66 -20.46 -12.76
CA GLU A 115 0.96 -21.66 -12.25
C GLU A 115 0.87 -21.67 -10.72
N TYR A 116 1.89 -21.15 -10.02
CA TYR A 116 1.89 -21.06 -8.56
C TYR A 116 0.93 -19.99 -8.02
N PHE A 117 0.37 -19.15 -8.89
CA PHE A 117 -0.61 -18.13 -8.52
C PHE A 117 -2.02 -18.41 -9.05
N GLN A 118 -2.21 -19.52 -9.75
CA GLN A 118 -3.51 -19.90 -10.31
C GLN A 118 -4.60 -20.00 -9.21
N SER A 119 -4.28 -20.59 -8.07
CA SER A 119 -5.22 -20.70 -6.94
C SER A 119 -5.57 -19.33 -6.32
N TRP A 120 -4.68 -18.34 -6.42
CA TRP A 120 -4.99 -16.95 -6.03
C TRP A 120 -5.92 -16.26 -7.02
N ILE A 121 -5.70 -16.46 -8.32
CA ILE A 121 -6.58 -15.94 -9.38
C ILE A 121 -8.01 -16.50 -9.21
N GLU A 122 -8.15 -17.79 -8.95
CA GLU A 122 -9.44 -18.44 -8.71
C GLU A 122 -10.10 -17.88 -7.45
N TRP A 123 -9.36 -17.81 -6.34
CA TRP A 123 -9.83 -17.23 -5.09
C TRP A 123 -10.24 -15.75 -5.26
N GLY A 124 -9.47 -14.97 -6.01
CA GLY A 124 -9.78 -13.57 -6.29
C GLY A 124 -11.11 -13.42 -7.04
N LYS A 125 -11.36 -14.26 -8.04
CA LYS A 125 -12.64 -14.29 -8.78
C LYS A 125 -13.82 -14.69 -7.89
N GLU A 126 -13.68 -15.75 -7.10
CA GLU A 126 -14.71 -16.22 -6.18
C GLU A 126 -15.09 -15.17 -5.13
N ASN A 127 -14.10 -14.44 -4.62
CA ASN A 127 -14.27 -13.46 -3.56
C ASN A 127 -14.36 -12.00 -4.07
N LYS A 128 -14.50 -11.79 -5.39
CA LYS A 128 -14.57 -10.47 -6.02
C LYS A 128 -13.45 -9.54 -5.55
N THR A 129 -12.23 -10.07 -5.53
CA THR A 129 -11.03 -9.39 -5.08
C THR A 129 -10.01 -9.35 -6.21
N MET A 130 -9.72 -8.16 -6.72
CA MET A 130 -8.64 -7.96 -7.67
C MET A 130 -7.29 -8.08 -6.97
N LEU A 131 -6.28 -8.55 -7.68
CA LEU A 131 -4.96 -8.82 -7.16
C LEU A 131 -3.94 -7.83 -7.73
N ASP A 132 -3.01 -7.42 -6.87
CA ASP A 132 -1.79 -6.70 -7.21
C ASP A 132 -0.57 -7.52 -6.79
N PHE A 133 0.64 -7.10 -7.20
CA PHE A 133 1.80 -7.96 -7.06
C PHE A 133 3.09 -7.19 -6.72
N ASN A 134 4.04 -7.88 -6.05
CA ASN A 134 5.38 -7.36 -5.78
C ASN A 134 6.43 -8.43 -6.10
N SER A 135 7.60 -7.99 -6.59
CA SER A 135 8.79 -8.81 -6.57
C SER A 135 9.37 -8.90 -5.16
N THR A 136 10.10 -9.98 -4.87
CA THR A 136 10.67 -10.22 -3.54
C THR A 136 12.18 -10.43 -3.65
N SER A 137 12.98 -9.38 -3.40
CA SER A 137 14.44 -9.44 -3.50
C SER A 137 15.14 -9.67 -2.16
N PHE A 138 14.42 -9.63 -1.05
CA PHE A 138 14.91 -9.81 0.33
C PHE A 138 14.72 -11.24 0.84
N SER A 139 15.35 -11.57 1.98
CA SER A 139 15.18 -12.86 2.69
C SER A 139 15.47 -14.09 1.83
N HIS A 140 16.58 -14.04 1.07
CA HIS A 140 17.03 -15.13 0.22
C HIS A 140 18.56 -15.28 0.31
N PRO A 141 19.16 -16.47 0.17
CA PRO A 141 20.62 -16.66 0.25
C PRO A 141 21.43 -15.78 -0.72
N LYS A 142 20.87 -15.47 -1.91
CA LYS A 142 21.50 -14.59 -2.90
C LYS A 142 21.19 -13.10 -2.69
N SER A 143 20.40 -12.72 -1.66
CA SER A 143 20.04 -11.31 -1.42
C SER A 143 21.24 -10.48 -0.95
N GLY A 144 21.94 -10.93 0.09
CA GLY A 144 23.07 -10.18 0.65
C GLY A 144 22.70 -8.71 0.91
N ASN A 145 23.64 -7.80 0.63
CA ASN A 145 23.41 -6.36 0.68
C ASN A 145 23.02 -5.76 -0.69
N LEU A 146 23.21 -6.52 -1.75
CA LEU A 146 22.99 -6.07 -3.13
C LEU A 146 22.35 -7.20 -3.95
N SER A 147 21.24 -6.91 -4.60
CA SER A 147 20.52 -7.79 -5.51
C SER A 147 20.71 -7.34 -6.97
N LEU A 148 19.86 -6.45 -7.46
CA LEU A 148 19.91 -5.90 -8.84
C LEU A 148 21.13 -5.01 -9.11
N ALA A 149 21.75 -4.45 -8.06
CA ALA A 149 22.98 -3.67 -8.15
C ALA A 149 24.26 -4.46 -7.80
N ASN A 150 24.16 -5.78 -7.66
CA ASN A 150 25.31 -6.61 -7.27
C ASN A 150 26.41 -6.59 -8.33
N PRO A 151 27.72 -6.41 -7.97
CA PRO A 151 28.82 -6.52 -8.91
C PRO A 151 28.96 -7.90 -9.57
N ASP A 152 28.54 -8.97 -8.88
CA ASP A 152 28.48 -10.31 -9.46
C ASP A 152 27.35 -10.39 -10.49
N LYS A 153 27.73 -10.66 -11.73
CA LYS A 153 26.77 -10.77 -12.84
C LYS A 153 25.78 -11.93 -12.65
N GLY A 154 26.23 -13.04 -12.08
CA GLY A 154 25.37 -14.20 -11.87
C GLY A 154 24.25 -13.91 -10.86
N ILE A 155 24.58 -13.18 -9.77
CA ILE A 155 23.59 -12.72 -8.78
C ILE A 155 22.61 -11.72 -9.43
N ARG A 156 23.11 -10.74 -10.22
CA ARG A 156 22.22 -9.82 -10.94
C ARG A 156 21.31 -10.53 -11.93
N ASP A 157 21.86 -11.50 -12.68
CA ASP A 157 21.06 -12.25 -13.68
C ASP A 157 19.93 -13.03 -13.00
N PHE A 158 20.17 -13.64 -11.84
CA PHE A 158 19.15 -14.29 -11.02
C PHE A 158 18.02 -13.32 -10.64
N TRP A 159 18.35 -12.14 -10.11
CA TRP A 159 17.34 -11.17 -9.66
C TRP A 159 16.62 -10.47 -10.82
N VAL A 160 17.30 -10.28 -11.95
CA VAL A 160 16.65 -9.81 -13.19
C VAL A 160 15.64 -10.83 -13.69
N GLU A 161 16.00 -12.12 -13.70
CA GLU A 161 15.06 -13.18 -14.11
C GLU A 161 13.89 -13.29 -13.14
N HIS A 162 14.15 -13.29 -11.82
CA HIS A 162 13.11 -13.25 -10.79
C HIS A 162 12.09 -12.13 -11.06
N THR A 163 12.56 -10.89 -11.26
CA THR A 163 11.65 -9.76 -11.46
C THR A 163 10.88 -9.87 -12.78
N LYS A 164 11.49 -10.45 -13.84
CA LYS A 164 10.78 -10.75 -15.08
C LYS A 164 9.68 -11.79 -14.88
N ARG A 165 9.93 -12.85 -14.10
CA ARG A 165 8.91 -13.85 -13.73
C ARG A 165 7.76 -13.20 -12.96
N CYS A 166 8.06 -12.31 -12.00
CA CYS A 166 7.03 -11.56 -11.28
C CYS A 166 6.17 -10.71 -12.23
N ARG A 167 6.75 -10.08 -13.25
CA ARG A 167 6.01 -9.33 -14.27
C ARG A 167 5.15 -10.24 -15.15
N GLU A 168 5.60 -11.45 -15.44
CA GLU A 168 4.80 -12.47 -16.13
C GLU A 168 3.57 -12.88 -15.31
N ILE A 169 3.78 -13.12 -14.01
CA ILE A 169 2.70 -13.44 -13.06
C ILE A 169 1.69 -12.30 -13.00
N ALA A 170 2.16 -11.07 -12.83
CA ALA A 170 1.30 -9.89 -12.79
C ALA A 170 0.49 -9.68 -14.07
N ASP A 171 1.09 -9.92 -15.25
CA ASP A 171 0.38 -9.82 -16.54
C ASP A 171 -0.73 -10.88 -16.65
N VAL A 172 -0.46 -12.12 -16.23
CA VAL A 172 -1.46 -13.20 -16.20
C VAL A 172 -2.59 -12.90 -15.22
N ILE A 173 -2.27 -12.37 -14.03
CA ILE A 173 -3.27 -11.91 -13.05
C ILE A 173 -4.15 -10.83 -13.67
N GLY A 174 -3.55 -9.76 -14.20
CA GLY A 174 -4.30 -8.65 -14.79
C GLY A 174 -5.20 -9.09 -15.95
N LYS A 175 -4.69 -9.95 -16.84
CA LYS A 175 -5.49 -10.53 -17.90
C LYS A 175 -6.67 -11.35 -17.38
N ALA A 176 -6.46 -12.12 -16.33
CA ALA A 176 -7.48 -13.02 -15.77
C ALA A 176 -8.59 -12.26 -15.03
N GLN A 177 -8.29 -11.11 -14.45
CA GLN A 177 -9.26 -10.26 -13.72
C GLN A 177 -9.88 -9.17 -14.60
N GLY A 178 -9.35 -8.92 -15.80
CA GLY A 178 -9.87 -7.90 -16.72
C GLY A 178 -9.56 -6.45 -16.28
N ASP A 179 -8.62 -6.28 -15.37
CA ASP A 179 -8.14 -5.01 -14.84
C ASP A 179 -6.63 -5.09 -14.61
N PRO A 180 -5.84 -4.05 -14.91
CA PRO A 180 -4.40 -4.12 -14.76
C PRO A 180 -3.97 -4.52 -13.34
N CYS A 181 -3.06 -5.50 -13.23
CA CYS A 181 -2.36 -5.80 -11.99
C CYS A 181 -1.30 -4.74 -11.75
N ILE A 182 -1.33 -4.08 -10.60
CA ILE A 182 -0.33 -3.10 -10.21
C ILE A 182 0.83 -3.85 -9.58
N MET A 183 2.00 -3.78 -10.23
CA MET A 183 3.18 -4.51 -9.77
C MET A 183 4.27 -3.56 -9.31
N ASN A 184 4.66 -3.68 -8.06
CA ASN A 184 5.70 -2.87 -7.47
C ASN A 184 7.06 -3.59 -7.45
N VAL A 185 8.11 -2.85 -7.74
CA VAL A 185 9.50 -3.29 -7.66
C VAL A 185 10.22 -2.44 -6.63
N TRP A 186 10.51 -3.04 -5.49
CA TRP A 186 11.39 -2.50 -4.47
C TRP A 186 12.58 -3.44 -4.26
N VAL A 187 13.77 -2.89 -4.08
CA VAL A 187 14.98 -3.64 -3.74
C VAL A 187 15.71 -3.01 -2.56
N HIS A 188 16.23 -3.86 -1.70
CA HIS A 188 16.95 -3.47 -0.48
C HIS A 188 18.41 -3.09 -0.73
N ASP A 189 18.81 -2.87 -1.99
CA ASP A 189 20.20 -2.66 -2.38
C ASP A 189 20.82 -1.42 -1.74
N GLY A 190 21.92 -1.63 -0.99
CA GLY A 190 22.62 -0.55 -0.30
C GLY A 190 23.79 -1.02 0.55
N CYS A 191 24.28 -0.13 1.40
CA CYS A 191 25.39 -0.40 2.30
C CYS A 191 25.11 0.16 3.70
N LYS A 192 25.38 -0.66 4.70
CA LYS A 192 25.29 -0.28 6.11
C LYS A 192 26.38 0.74 6.49
N ASP A 193 27.59 0.47 6.07
CA ASP A 193 28.78 1.24 6.40
C ASP A 193 29.31 2.02 5.17
N VAL A 194 30.58 2.33 5.15
CA VAL A 194 31.20 3.16 4.10
C VAL A 194 31.08 2.51 2.72
N SER A 195 30.57 3.27 1.77
CA SER A 195 30.52 2.92 0.35
C SER A 195 31.16 4.05 -0.47
N VAL A 196 31.94 3.70 -1.50
CA VAL A 196 32.61 4.68 -2.37
C VAL A 196 32.19 4.54 -3.84
N ASN A 197 31.66 3.39 -4.24
CA ASN A 197 31.33 3.09 -5.64
C ASN A 197 29.85 3.39 -5.97
N HIS A 198 29.30 4.49 -5.47
CA HIS A 198 27.89 4.84 -5.64
C HIS A 198 27.45 4.85 -7.11
N PHE A 199 28.27 5.45 -7.99
CA PHE A 199 27.95 5.53 -9.41
C PHE A 199 27.93 4.14 -10.07
N LEU A 200 28.86 3.25 -9.72
CA LEU A 200 28.88 1.87 -10.21
C LEU A 200 27.59 1.14 -9.83
N TYR A 201 27.21 1.12 -8.55
CA TYR A 201 26.02 0.41 -8.08
C TYR A 201 24.74 0.95 -8.73
N ARG A 202 24.61 2.27 -8.89
CA ARG A 202 23.47 2.89 -9.59
C ARG A 202 23.45 2.56 -11.08
N THR A 203 24.62 2.48 -11.73
CA THR A 203 24.73 2.04 -13.13
C THR A 203 24.28 0.59 -13.28
N LEU A 204 24.71 -0.31 -12.39
CA LEU A 204 24.33 -1.71 -12.39
C LEU A 204 22.81 -1.88 -12.14
N LEU A 205 22.25 -1.13 -11.18
CA LEU A 205 20.80 -1.13 -10.94
C LEU A 205 20.05 -0.68 -12.21
N LYS A 206 20.49 0.43 -12.83
CA LYS A 206 19.87 0.93 -14.05
C LYS A 206 19.90 -0.10 -15.18
N GLU A 207 21.06 -0.74 -15.42
CA GLU A 207 21.20 -1.80 -16.42
C GLU A 207 20.26 -2.98 -16.15
N SER A 208 20.12 -3.37 -14.88
CA SER A 208 19.20 -4.43 -14.46
C SER A 208 17.75 -4.05 -14.72
N LEU A 209 17.34 -2.84 -14.35
CA LEU A 209 15.99 -2.32 -14.62
C LEU A 209 15.70 -2.21 -16.14
N ASP A 210 16.67 -1.73 -16.92
CA ASP A 210 16.53 -1.66 -18.39
C ASP A 210 16.27 -3.06 -18.99
N ARG A 211 16.93 -4.10 -18.47
CA ARG A 211 16.72 -5.50 -18.87
C ARG A 211 15.37 -6.05 -18.41
N ILE A 212 14.92 -5.71 -17.20
CA ILE A 212 13.63 -6.12 -16.64
C ILE A 212 12.48 -5.54 -17.47
N PHE A 213 12.57 -4.25 -17.80
CA PHE A 213 11.49 -3.52 -18.45
C PHE A 213 11.62 -3.48 -20.00
N ALA A 214 12.57 -4.21 -20.59
CA ALA A 214 12.75 -4.26 -22.03
C ALA A 214 11.51 -4.78 -22.78
N GLU A 215 10.78 -5.71 -22.19
CA GLU A 215 9.54 -6.26 -22.73
C GLU A 215 8.34 -5.56 -22.12
N LYS A 216 7.45 -5.01 -22.94
CA LYS A 216 6.18 -4.45 -22.49
C LYS A 216 5.22 -5.58 -22.12
N LYS A 217 4.46 -5.37 -21.03
CA LYS A 217 3.33 -6.20 -20.64
C LYS A 217 2.03 -5.39 -20.80
N ASP A 218 0.94 -6.03 -21.22
CA ASP A 218 -0.28 -5.31 -21.61
C ASP A 218 -1.37 -5.29 -20.53
N HIS A 219 -1.28 -6.21 -19.55
CA HIS A 219 -2.30 -6.38 -18.51
C HIS A 219 -1.81 -6.03 -17.10
N MET A 220 -0.66 -5.37 -17.00
CA MET A 220 -0.10 -4.93 -15.72
C MET A 220 0.51 -3.53 -15.84
N LYS A 221 0.74 -2.90 -14.71
CA LYS A 221 1.44 -1.61 -14.62
C LYS A 221 2.69 -1.77 -13.77
N ASP A 222 3.83 -1.29 -14.30
CA ASP A 222 5.12 -1.33 -13.63
C ASP A 222 5.27 -0.13 -12.69
N CYS A 223 5.35 -0.39 -11.38
CA CYS A 223 5.69 0.59 -10.36
C CYS A 223 7.10 0.36 -9.81
N ILE A 224 7.79 1.42 -9.42
CA ILE A 224 9.14 1.37 -8.85
C ILE A 224 9.23 2.25 -7.62
N GLU A 225 9.86 1.73 -6.57
CA GLU A 225 9.83 2.29 -5.24
C GLU A 225 11.21 2.67 -4.73
N GLY A 226 11.37 3.94 -4.34
CA GLY A 226 12.59 4.48 -3.74
C GLY A 226 12.55 4.46 -2.23
N LYS A 227 13.75 4.52 -1.61
CA LYS A 227 13.92 4.59 -0.16
C LYS A 227 15.06 5.52 0.21
N VAL A 228 14.93 6.24 1.33
CA VAL A 228 16.00 7.12 1.79
C VAL A 228 17.06 6.34 2.57
N PHE A 229 16.64 5.49 3.52
CA PHE A 229 17.49 4.58 4.28
C PHE A 229 16.65 3.44 4.87
N GLY A 230 17.31 2.42 5.44
CA GLY A 230 16.65 1.30 6.11
C GLY A 230 17.68 0.41 6.81
N ILE A 231 17.22 -0.68 7.40
CA ILE A 231 18.11 -1.68 8.02
C ILE A 231 19.07 -2.26 6.97
N GLY A 232 20.37 -2.12 7.18
CA GLY A 232 21.41 -2.51 6.24
C GLY A 232 21.70 -1.50 5.12
N LEU A 233 21.01 -0.36 5.09
CA LEU A 233 21.12 0.72 4.10
C LEU A 233 21.44 2.07 4.75
N GLU A 234 21.93 2.08 5.97
CA GLU A 234 22.06 3.28 6.80
C GLU A 234 22.97 4.33 6.19
N SER A 235 24.02 3.89 5.49
CA SER A 235 25.01 4.79 4.89
C SER A 235 24.74 5.11 3.42
N PHE A 236 24.18 4.17 2.67
CA PHE A 236 23.94 4.34 1.24
C PHE A 236 22.82 3.44 0.74
N THR A 237 21.78 4.03 0.15
CA THR A 237 20.74 3.36 -0.60
C THR A 237 20.99 3.56 -2.09
N VAL A 238 21.08 2.45 -2.86
CA VAL A 238 21.32 2.51 -4.31
C VAL A 238 20.11 3.12 -5.00
N GLY A 239 18.92 2.59 -4.71
CA GLY A 239 17.62 3.03 -5.24
C GLY A 239 17.03 4.16 -4.42
N SER A 240 17.70 5.33 -4.38
CA SER A 240 17.17 6.54 -3.74
C SER A 240 15.98 7.12 -4.51
N HIS A 241 15.23 8.02 -3.86
CA HIS A 241 14.12 8.73 -4.50
C HIS A 241 14.54 9.46 -5.76
N ASP A 242 15.70 10.15 -5.76
CA ASP A 242 16.22 10.84 -6.95
C ASP A 242 16.45 9.88 -8.11
N PHE A 243 17.00 8.70 -7.82
CA PHE A 243 17.27 7.68 -8.84
C PHE A 243 15.96 7.15 -9.45
N TYR A 244 15.03 6.71 -8.62
CA TYR A 244 13.79 6.11 -9.12
C TYR A 244 12.82 7.12 -9.72
N THR A 245 12.74 8.34 -9.18
CA THR A 245 11.94 9.43 -9.78
C THR A 245 12.44 9.76 -11.19
N ALA A 246 13.75 9.94 -11.34
CA ALA A 246 14.34 10.19 -12.67
C ALA A 246 14.14 9.02 -13.61
N TYR A 247 14.29 7.78 -13.12
CA TYR A 247 14.08 6.58 -13.94
C TYR A 247 12.63 6.44 -14.38
N ALA A 248 11.67 6.63 -13.46
CA ALA A 248 10.24 6.56 -13.74
C ALA A 248 9.80 7.57 -14.79
N ALA A 249 10.12 8.83 -14.59
CA ALA A 249 9.77 9.91 -15.52
C ALA A 249 10.38 9.69 -16.92
N LYS A 250 11.63 9.20 -16.99
CA LYS A 250 12.31 8.95 -18.26
C LYS A 250 11.76 7.74 -19.01
N ASN A 251 11.35 6.69 -18.31
CA ASN A 251 11.03 5.39 -18.90
C ASN A 251 9.52 5.04 -18.82
N GLY A 252 8.66 6.01 -18.47
CA GLY A 252 7.21 5.83 -18.39
C GLY A 252 6.80 4.76 -17.38
N LYS A 253 7.46 4.75 -16.20
CA LYS A 253 7.10 3.90 -15.08
C LYS A 253 6.35 4.70 -14.02
N ILE A 254 5.62 4.02 -13.15
CA ILE A 254 4.86 4.63 -12.08
C ILE A 254 5.75 4.71 -10.84
N PRO A 255 6.07 5.89 -10.31
CA PRO A 255 6.78 5.98 -9.04
C PRO A 255 5.85 5.61 -7.89
N THR A 256 6.35 4.81 -6.96
CA THR A 256 5.68 4.49 -5.70
C THR A 256 6.13 5.47 -4.62
N ILE A 257 5.18 6.12 -3.99
CA ILE A 257 5.35 6.92 -2.77
C ILE A 257 5.03 6.01 -1.59
N ASP A 258 6.07 5.52 -0.91
CA ASP A 258 5.92 4.87 0.39
C ASP A 258 6.07 5.92 1.49
N THR A 259 5.08 6.04 2.37
CA THR A 259 5.05 7.07 3.42
C THR A 259 6.12 6.88 4.48
N GLY A 260 6.63 5.65 4.64
CA GLY A 260 7.74 5.32 5.55
C GLY A 260 9.13 5.55 4.96
N HIS A 261 9.25 5.67 3.64
CA HIS A 261 10.53 5.69 2.95
C HIS A 261 11.18 7.07 2.83
N TYR A 262 10.56 8.12 3.35
CA TYR A 262 11.10 9.48 3.35
C TYR A 262 11.79 9.83 4.67
N HIS A 263 12.64 10.85 4.64
CA HIS A 263 13.22 11.37 5.87
C HIS A 263 12.09 11.90 6.79
N PRO A 264 12.18 11.72 8.12
CA PRO A 264 11.10 12.14 9.05
C PRO A 264 10.73 13.63 9.02
N THR A 265 11.54 14.47 8.39
CA THR A 265 11.27 15.90 8.20
C THR A 265 10.68 16.24 6.83
N GLU A 266 10.49 15.27 5.96
CA GLU A 266 9.85 15.45 4.66
C GLU A 266 8.36 15.08 4.75
N SER A 267 7.52 15.78 3.98
CA SER A 267 6.11 15.41 3.77
C SER A 267 5.98 14.56 2.50
N PRO A 268 5.51 13.32 2.59
CA PRO A 268 5.15 12.52 1.41
C PRO A 268 4.06 13.19 0.56
N ALA A 269 3.17 14.00 1.15
CA ALA A 269 2.12 14.74 0.45
C ALA A 269 2.71 15.70 -0.59
N ASP A 270 3.79 16.40 -0.27
CA ASP A 270 4.48 17.31 -1.20
C ASP A 270 4.99 16.63 -2.48
N LYS A 271 5.16 15.31 -2.44
CA LYS A 271 5.65 14.55 -3.60
C LYS A 271 4.56 14.29 -4.63
N VAL A 272 3.29 14.30 -4.22
CA VAL A 272 2.14 13.96 -5.08
C VAL A 272 2.05 14.92 -6.26
N SER A 273 1.78 16.18 -6.03
CA SER A 273 1.64 17.17 -7.10
C SER A 273 2.94 17.38 -7.87
N ALA A 274 4.10 17.34 -7.17
CA ALA A 274 5.40 17.45 -7.81
C ALA A 274 5.63 16.36 -8.85
N LEU A 275 5.34 15.09 -8.52
CA LEU A 275 5.51 13.97 -9.45
C LEU A 275 4.45 13.95 -10.55
N LEU A 276 3.19 14.28 -10.24
CA LEU A 276 2.09 14.31 -11.21
C LEU A 276 2.27 15.33 -12.34
N CYS A 277 3.20 16.29 -12.19
CA CYS A 277 3.63 17.16 -13.28
C CYS A 277 4.43 16.42 -14.36
N PHE A 278 5.05 15.28 -14.04
CA PHE A 278 6.00 14.58 -14.92
C PHE A 278 5.59 13.15 -15.26
N VAL A 279 4.72 12.54 -14.45
CA VAL A 279 4.24 11.16 -14.65
C VAL A 279 2.71 11.12 -14.69
N PRO A 280 2.12 10.19 -15.46
CA PRO A 280 0.66 10.11 -15.59
C PRO A 280 -0.01 9.56 -14.33
N GLU A 281 0.64 8.68 -13.59
CA GLU A 281 0.07 7.94 -12.46
C GLU A 281 1.08 7.79 -11.32
N LEU A 282 0.56 7.55 -10.11
CA LEU A 282 1.33 7.24 -8.90
C LEU A 282 0.83 5.95 -8.25
N MET A 283 1.70 5.29 -7.52
CA MET A 283 1.36 4.24 -6.56
C MET A 283 1.63 4.76 -5.15
N LEU A 284 0.79 4.41 -4.20
CA LEU A 284 1.03 4.66 -2.78
C LEU A 284 1.27 3.34 -2.04
N HIS A 285 2.23 3.36 -1.12
CA HIS A 285 2.36 2.44 -0.01
C HIS A 285 2.19 3.23 1.29
N VAL A 286 1.03 3.06 1.93
CA VAL A 286 0.67 3.83 3.12
C VAL A 286 0.93 3.00 4.36
N SER A 287 1.86 3.48 5.18
CA SER A 287 2.20 2.97 6.50
C SER A 287 2.27 4.13 7.50
N ARG A 288 2.57 3.85 8.75
CA ARG A 288 2.86 4.87 9.76
C ARG A 288 4.30 4.76 10.23
N PRO A 289 5.22 5.57 9.70
CA PRO A 289 6.58 5.63 10.23
C PRO A 289 6.61 6.31 11.61
N ILE A 290 7.31 5.69 12.57
CA ILE A 290 7.59 6.30 13.86
C ILE A 290 9.09 6.63 13.92
N ARG A 291 9.46 7.87 13.60
CA ARG A 291 10.82 8.41 13.52
C ARG A 291 11.70 7.83 12.39
N TRP A 292 11.36 6.69 11.86
CA TRP A 292 12.00 6.03 10.73
C TRP A 292 11.00 5.04 10.11
N ASP A 293 11.37 4.40 9.03
CA ASP A 293 10.58 3.37 8.37
C ASP A 293 10.39 2.15 9.29
N SER A 294 9.31 2.15 10.03
CA SER A 294 9.00 1.17 11.08
C SER A 294 7.70 0.41 10.87
N ASP A 295 7.10 0.57 9.70
CA ASP A 295 5.98 -0.21 9.16
C ASP A 295 4.80 -0.44 10.12
N HIS A 296 4.50 0.56 10.97
CA HIS A 296 3.36 0.48 11.87
C HIS A 296 2.04 0.64 11.14
N VAL A 297 1.00 0.08 11.74
CA VAL A 297 -0.39 0.20 11.25
C VAL A 297 -0.76 1.66 10.99
N THR A 298 -1.27 1.93 9.82
CA THR A 298 -1.77 3.25 9.40
C THR A 298 -2.80 3.79 10.40
N ILE A 299 -2.69 5.04 10.75
CA ILE A 299 -3.68 5.80 11.53
C ILE A 299 -4.10 7.05 10.77
N MET A 300 -5.24 7.61 11.13
CA MET A 300 -5.69 8.89 10.60
C MET A 300 -5.02 10.02 11.40
N ASP A 301 -3.76 10.30 11.10
CA ASP A 301 -3.04 11.47 11.59
C ASP A 301 -3.01 12.59 10.55
N ASP A 302 -2.43 13.72 10.89
CA ASP A 302 -2.38 14.89 10.00
C ASP A 302 -1.60 14.58 8.71
N ASN A 303 -0.51 13.80 8.78
CA ASN A 303 0.27 13.42 7.59
C ASN A 303 -0.54 12.56 6.62
N THR A 304 -1.29 11.59 7.15
CA THR A 304 -2.14 10.72 6.32
C THR A 304 -3.29 11.52 5.68
N VAL A 305 -3.89 12.44 6.43
CA VAL A 305 -4.95 13.31 5.89
C VAL A 305 -4.39 14.25 4.82
N GLU A 306 -3.23 14.87 5.05
CA GLU A 306 -2.56 15.75 4.10
C GLU A 306 -2.23 15.04 2.79
N LEU A 307 -1.71 13.81 2.85
CA LEU A 307 -1.43 12.98 1.68
C LEU A 307 -2.67 12.80 0.78
N PHE A 308 -3.80 12.44 1.36
CA PHE A 308 -5.04 12.25 0.60
C PHE A 308 -5.66 13.59 0.16
N SER A 309 -5.54 14.66 0.98
CA SER A 309 -5.98 15.99 0.61
C SER A 309 -5.24 16.51 -0.62
N GLU A 310 -3.92 16.28 -0.71
CA GLU A 310 -3.13 16.68 -1.88
C GLU A 310 -3.58 15.95 -3.16
N ILE A 311 -3.94 14.67 -3.08
CA ILE A 311 -4.47 13.90 -4.21
C ILE A 311 -5.82 14.47 -4.67
N VAL A 312 -6.71 14.79 -3.74
CA VAL A 312 -8.03 15.37 -4.04
C VAL A 312 -7.88 16.78 -4.61
N ARG A 313 -7.04 17.63 -4.01
CA ARG A 313 -6.72 18.98 -4.47
C ARG A 313 -6.12 19.00 -5.88
N ALA A 314 -5.28 18.01 -6.19
CA ALA A 314 -4.71 17.81 -7.53
C ALA A 314 -5.72 17.26 -8.56
N GLY A 315 -6.92 16.87 -8.15
CA GLY A 315 -7.90 16.21 -9.03
C GLY A 315 -7.42 14.86 -9.57
N ALA A 316 -6.63 14.12 -8.79
CA ALA A 316 -5.87 12.96 -9.25
C ALA A 316 -6.37 11.60 -8.71
N LEU A 317 -7.63 11.53 -8.27
CA LEU A 317 -8.21 10.31 -7.67
C LEU A 317 -8.08 9.07 -8.58
N ASP A 318 -8.25 9.24 -9.88
CA ASP A 318 -8.17 8.21 -10.92
C ASP A 318 -6.74 7.97 -11.45
N ARG A 319 -5.77 8.74 -10.96
CA ARG A 319 -4.34 8.66 -11.32
C ARG A 319 -3.47 8.05 -10.23
N VAL A 320 -4.07 7.62 -9.12
CA VAL A 320 -3.36 7.08 -7.97
C VAL A 320 -3.85 5.67 -7.65
N HIS A 321 -2.91 4.74 -7.50
CA HIS A 321 -3.15 3.39 -7.02
C HIS A 321 -2.85 3.33 -5.52
N TYR A 322 -3.83 2.92 -4.72
CA TYR A 322 -3.78 3.05 -3.26
C TYR A 322 -3.41 1.73 -2.60
N GLY A 323 -2.15 1.57 -2.19
CA GLY A 323 -1.68 0.41 -1.43
C GLY A 323 -1.47 0.75 0.05
N LEU A 324 -1.61 -0.28 0.89
CA LEU A 324 -1.17 -0.26 2.28
C LEU A 324 0.11 -1.08 2.39
N ASP A 325 1.05 -0.63 3.23
CA ASP A 325 2.30 -1.35 3.48
C ASP A 325 2.72 -1.23 4.94
N TYR A 326 2.25 -2.15 5.76
CA TYR A 326 2.66 -2.29 7.15
C TYR A 326 2.64 -3.77 7.58
N PHE A 327 3.41 -4.12 8.57
CA PHE A 327 3.48 -5.50 9.10
C PHE A 327 3.80 -5.50 10.60
N ASP A 328 2.80 -5.18 11.39
CA ASP A 328 2.91 -5.10 12.84
C ASP A 328 2.58 -6.47 13.47
N GLY A 329 3.61 -7.18 13.90
CA GLY A 329 3.49 -8.47 14.59
C GLY A 329 3.25 -8.36 16.10
N ALA A 330 3.06 -7.15 16.64
CA ALA A 330 2.89 -6.91 18.07
C ALA A 330 1.42 -6.90 18.53
N MET A 331 0.48 -7.06 17.60
CA MET A 331 -0.97 -7.01 17.89
C MET A 331 -1.76 -8.01 17.04
N ASN A 332 -3.08 -8.10 17.31
CA ASN A 332 -4.01 -8.90 16.51
C ASN A 332 -3.98 -8.46 15.05
N ARG A 333 -3.62 -9.37 14.14
CA ARG A 333 -3.37 -9.08 12.72
C ARG A 333 -4.61 -8.68 11.94
N VAL A 334 -5.76 -9.32 12.24
CA VAL A 334 -7.06 -8.94 11.64
C VAL A 334 -7.48 -7.55 12.14
N GLY A 335 -7.28 -7.28 13.43
CA GLY A 335 -7.52 -5.96 14.01
C GLY A 335 -6.64 -4.87 13.39
N ALA A 336 -5.38 -5.19 13.11
CA ALA A 336 -4.45 -4.30 12.39
C ALA A 336 -4.94 -3.97 10.98
N TYR A 337 -5.33 -4.98 10.18
CA TYR A 337 -5.95 -4.76 8.88
C TYR A 337 -7.15 -3.83 8.91
N VAL A 338 -8.12 -4.13 9.79
CA VAL A 338 -9.36 -3.35 9.88
C VAL A 338 -9.08 -1.92 10.32
N THR A 339 -8.22 -1.74 11.33
CA THR A 339 -7.88 -0.41 11.84
C THR A 339 -7.17 0.44 10.80
N GLY A 340 -6.13 -0.10 10.17
CA GLY A 340 -5.34 0.62 9.17
C GLY A 340 -6.14 0.96 7.91
N SER A 341 -6.89 0.01 7.37
CA SER A 341 -7.74 0.24 6.20
C SER A 341 -8.82 1.29 6.46
N ARG A 342 -9.51 1.20 7.60
CA ARG A 342 -10.51 2.21 7.99
C ARG A 342 -9.88 3.57 8.29
N ALA A 343 -8.65 3.62 8.79
CA ALA A 343 -7.94 4.87 9.00
C ALA A 343 -7.64 5.57 7.66
N ALA A 344 -7.14 4.84 6.67
CA ALA A 344 -6.93 5.35 5.31
C ALA A 344 -8.24 5.84 4.67
N GLN A 345 -9.34 5.07 4.79
CA GLN A 345 -10.64 5.48 4.30
C GLN A 345 -11.18 6.76 4.96
N LYS A 346 -10.99 6.90 6.28
CA LYS A 346 -11.39 8.11 7.00
C LYS A 346 -10.55 9.33 6.59
N ALA A 347 -9.27 9.14 6.35
CA ALA A 347 -8.40 10.20 5.85
C ALA A 347 -8.82 10.63 4.44
N MET A 348 -9.10 9.68 3.53
CA MET A 348 -9.66 9.97 2.21
C MET A 348 -11.02 10.66 2.29
N LEU A 349 -11.91 10.20 3.16
CA LEU A 349 -13.21 10.85 3.38
C LEU A 349 -13.05 12.30 3.79
N ARG A 350 -12.15 12.59 4.73
CA ARG A 350 -11.88 13.98 5.15
C ARG A 350 -11.37 14.84 4.01
N ALA A 351 -10.49 14.29 3.19
CA ALA A 351 -10.02 14.96 1.98
C ALA A 351 -11.14 15.26 0.99
N LEU A 352 -12.03 14.30 0.74
CA LEU A 352 -13.19 14.47 -0.15
C LEU A 352 -14.24 15.46 0.38
N LEU A 353 -14.31 15.62 1.70
CA LEU A 353 -15.21 16.56 2.38
C LEU A 353 -14.59 17.96 2.56
N GLU A 354 -13.40 18.20 2.04
CA GLU A 354 -12.77 19.51 2.07
C GLU A 354 -13.40 20.44 1.02
N PRO A 355 -13.77 21.71 1.35
CA PRO A 355 -14.32 22.66 0.40
C PRO A 355 -13.23 23.28 -0.47
N VAL A 356 -12.52 22.45 -1.25
CA VAL A 356 -11.35 22.81 -2.05
C VAL A 356 -11.59 24.06 -2.91
N ALA A 357 -12.74 24.15 -3.57
CA ALA A 357 -13.05 25.29 -4.44
C ALA A 357 -13.14 26.61 -3.68
N MET A 358 -13.63 26.60 -2.44
CA MET A 358 -13.71 27.80 -1.59
C MET A 358 -12.34 28.17 -1.04
N ILE A 359 -11.56 27.20 -0.57
CA ILE A 359 -10.20 27.38 -0.05
C ILE A 359 -9.31 27.95 -1.16
N SER A 360 -9.30 27.32 -2.33
CA SER A 360 -8.52 27.76 -3.49
C SER A 360 -8.89 29.19 -3.95
N LYS A 361 -10.18 29.54 -3.89
CA LYS A 361 -10.60 30.92 -4.20
C LYS A 361 -9.97 31.93 -3.23
N TYR A 362 -10.01 31.66 -1.93
CA TYR A 362 -9.40 32.54 -0.93
C TYR A 362 -7.87 32.65 -1.12
N GLU A 363 -7.21 31.53 -1.41
CA GLU A 363 -5.80 31.52 -1.70
C GLU A 363 -5.45 32.40 -2.91
N MET A 364 -6.17 32.26 -4.02
CA MET A 364 -5.97 33.07 -5.23
C MET A 364 -6.27 34.57 -5.04
N GLU A 365 -7.04 34.91 -4.02
CA GLU A 365 -7.33 36.29 -3.61
C GLU A 365 -6.35 36.80 -2.54
N ASP A 366 -5.28 36.08 -2.21
CA ASP A 366 -4.27 36.39 -1.15
C ASP A 366 -4.91 36.53 0.25
N ARG A 367 -5.93 35.75 0.54
CA ARG A 367 -6.72 35.77 1.77
C ARG A 367 -6.34 34.62 2.69
N HIS A 368 -5.09 34.61 3.14
CA HIS A 368 -4.51 33.50 3.89
C HIS A 368 -5.14 33.25 5.28
N PHE A 369 -5.68 34.31 5.92
CA PHE A 369 -6.42 34.12 7.17
C PHE A 369 -7.67 33.27 6.97
N GLU A 370 -8.43 33.53 5.91
CA GLU A 370 -9.66 32.80 5.58
C GLU A 370 -9.36 31.38 5.17
N VAL A 371 -8.27 31.11 4.46
CA VAL A 371 -7.77 29.75 4.17
C VAL A 371 -7.55 28.99 5.46
N LEU A 372 -6.69 29.53 6.36
CA LEU A 372 -6.36 28.89 7.63
C LEU A 372 -7.60 28.65 8.50
N ALA A 373 -8.47 29.66 8.63
CA ALA A 373 -9.66 29.57 9.44
C ALA A 373 -10.62 28.49 8.91
N LEU A 374 -10.79 28.42 7.59
CA LEU A 374 -11.67 27.43 6.97
C LEU A 374 -11.13 26.00 7.09
N GLU A 375 -9.83 25.81 6.91
CA GLU A 375 -9.19 24.50 7.14
C GLU A 375 -9.35 24.02 8.60
N GLU A 376 -9.21 24.91 9.59
CA GLU A 376 -9.43 24.58 11.00
C GLU A 376 -10.90 24.23 11.29
N GLU A 377 -11.86 25.00 10.77
CA GLU A 377 -13.29 24.72 10.95
C GLU A 377 -13.70 23.40 10.28
N CYS A 378 -13.11 23.04 9.15
CA CYS A 378 -13.36 21.74 8.49
C CYS A 378 -13.00 20.53 9.35
N LYS A 379 -12.00 20.67 10.25
CA LYS A 379 -11.62 19.60 11.17
C LYS A 379 -12.73 19.26 12.18
N ALA A 380 -13.57 20.24 12.52
CA ALA A 380 -14.67 20.11 13.46
C ALA A 380 -16.02 19.70 12.84
N LEU A 381 -16.11 19.67 11.51
CA LEU A 381 -17.31 19.22 10.81
C LEU A 381 -17.61 17.73 11.07
N PRO A 382 -18.88 17.30 11.02
CA PRO A 382 -19.29 15.96 11.43
C PRO A 382 -18.99 14.86 10.38
N TRP A 383 -17.74 14.77 9.92
CA TRP A 383 -17.26 13.80 8.95
C TRP A 383 -17.48 12.34 9.40
N ASN A 384 -17.40 12.08 10.71
CA ASN A 384 -17.62 10.74 11.23
C ASN A 384 -19.04 10.25 10.99
N ALA A 385 -20.05 11.12 11.00
CA ALA A 385 -21.43 10.75 10.69
C ALA A 385 -21.58 10.30 9.21
N VAL A 386 -20.79 10.88 8.31
CA VAL A 386 -20.72 10.45 6.90
C VAL A 386 -20.05 9.08 6.78
N TYR A 387 -18.97 8.82 7.57
CA TYR A 387 -18.32 7.53 7.58
C TYR A 387 -19.19 6.43 8.19
N ASP A 388 -19.95 6.74 9.25
CA ASP A 388 -20.88 5.79 9.87
C ASP A 388 -22.01 5.40 8.91
N GLU A 389 -22.52 6.35 8.14
CA GLU A 389 -23.49 6.11 7.07
C GLU A 389 -22.88 5.24 5.95
N PHE A 390 -21.63 5.50 5.56
CA PHE A 390 -20.89 4.67 4.59
C PHE A 390 -20.74 3.23 5.07
N CYS A 391 -20.40 3.02 6.35
CA CYS A 391 -20.36 1.69 6.95
C CYS A 391 -21.73 1.01 6.92
N LEU A 392 -22.80 1.73 7.28
CA LEU A 392 -24.17 1.21 7.28
C LEU A 392 -24.61 0.76 5.89
N ARG A 393 -24.33 1.55 4.85
CA ARG A 393 -24.66 1.22 3.44
C ARG A 393 -23.89 0.00 2.91
N ASN A 394 -22.76 -0.30 3.51
CA ASN A 394 -21.92 -1.46 3.15
C ASN A 394 -22.14 -2.68 4.06
N ASP A 395 -23.16 -2.67 4.92
CA ASP A 395 -23.50 -3.76 5.86
C ASP A 395 -22.32 -4.19 6.75
N VAL A 396 -21.44 -3.26 7.13
CA VAL A 396 -20.32 -3.52 8.03
C VAL A 396 -20.53 -2.86 9.40
N PRO A 397 -19.87 -3.36 10.47
CA PRO A 397 -20.00 -2.80 11.80
C PRO A 397 -19.67 -1.30 11.86
N VAL A 398 -20.54 -0.50 12.49
CA VAL A 398 -20.35 0.95 12.61
C VAL A 398 -19.56 1.30 13.87
N GLY A 399 -18.70 2.31 13.77
CA GLY A 399 -17.89 2.78 14.88
C GLY A 399 -16.93 1.71 15.40
N SER A 400 -16.94 1.44 16.71
CA SER A 400 -16.07 0.46 17.36
C SER A 400 -16.62 -0.98 17.41
N ASP A 401 -17.80 -1.24 16.85
CA ASP A 401 -18.45 -2.56 16.91
C ASP A 401 -17.59 -3.67 16.26
N PHE A 402 -16.73 -3.34 15.30
CA PHE A 402 -15.81 -4.30 14.69
C PHE A 402 -14.83 -4.92 15.70
N ILE A 403 -14.55 -4.25 16.84
CA ILE A 403 -13.63 -4.77 17.88
C ILE A 403 -14.16 -6.09 18.42
N ALA A 404 -15.44 -6.18 18.74
CA ALA A 404 -16.07 -7.40 19.25
C ALA A 404 -15.98 -8.54 18.20
N GLU A 405 -16.15 -8.22 16.93
CA GLU A 405 -16.04 -9.19 15.83
C GLU A 405 -14.61 -9.74 15.67
N VAL A 406 -13.60 -8.86 15.81
CA VAL A 406 -12.19 -9.26 15.80
C VAL A 406 -11.86 -10.15 16.99
N GLN A 407 -12.31 -9.77 18.20
CA GLN A 407 -12.10 -10.55 19.43
C GLN A 407 -12.77 -11.93 19.35
N GLN A 408 -13.96 -12.01 18.77
CA GLN A 408 -14.64 -13.28 18.58
C GLN A 408 -13.88 -14.17 17.58
N TYR A 409 -13.41 -13.62 16.46
CA TYR A 409 -12.59 -14.35 15.49
C TYR A 409 -11.27 -14.82 16.12
N GLU A 410 -10.63 -14.01 16.92
CA GLU A 410 -9.43 -14.40 17.65
C GLU A 410 -9.71 -15.60 18.57
N LYS A 411 -10.75 -15.56 19.37
CA LYS A 411 -11.15 -16.65 20.26
C LYS A 411 -11.46 -17.94 19.51
N ASP A 412 -12.15 -17.83 18.36
CA ASP A 412 -12.65 -19.00 17.64
C ASP A 412 -11.63 -19.59 16.69
N VAL A 413 -10.72 -18.79 16.14
CA VAL A 413 -9.81 -19.16 15.05
C VAL A 413 -8.34 -18.95 15.43
N THR A 414 -7.88 -17.68 15.54
CA THR A 414 -6.44 -17.41 15.56
C THR A 414 -5.75 -17.83 16.87
N SER A 415 -6.45 -17.85 18.00
CA SER A 415 -5.91 -18.37 19.26
C SER A 415 -5.68 -19.88 19.30
N LYS A 416 -6.15 -20.62 18.27
CA LYS A 416 -5.99 -22.07 18.13
C LYS A 416 -4.85 -22.48 17.19
N ARG A 417 -4.10 -21.51 16.71
CA ARG A 417 -2.96 -21.72 15.78
C ARG A 417 -1.65 -22.03 16.45
#